data_7cd0053f5511119b121f0834cd0e9072
#
_entry.id   7cd0053f5511119b121f0834cd0e9072
#
_cell.length_a   1.000
_cell.length_b   1.000
_cell.length_c   1.000
_cell.angle_alpha   90.00
_cell.angle_beta   90.00
_cell.angle_gamma   90.00
#
_symmetry.space_group_name_H-M   'P 1'
#
loop_
_entity.id
_entity.type
_entity.pdbx_description
1 polymer ?
#
loop_
_entity_poly.entity_id
_entity_poly.type
_entity_poly.pdbx_seq_one_letter_code
_entity_poly.pdbx_strand_id
1 'polypeptide(L)'
;MGKMQELFHPVIATDAKKNWEGYTSPRMDYFGGDIPGDDFNAGFLVATKEGYMDIPHIHDGADNFFILTGPDLTDVFHSEFEAVVFLGDSPTEMEAYRITKPSVVRVPAGVWHCPLYYKTIHGGINTMMWYAGQSTGRVYPDEEHPGQIRYEKDNWTRPCVKDPDKLCTWCGACFTQTEEHVRAYVKPFFDNAVSTRKYESCILELKPDFHGLGDKVRSPRVACRGGEDLPGLDRQFSINIIDRPCTLGDEAMSNGRASEYLWFSGADAVDPWHSFDAEIEVMLGQDPERLEPVRFDKPGVIALPPGVWRGEIRILRAGKPLCFIPWYPSEKPRYKVTRKVLGGEKVLVYGDRDTIISPTESDELYLQLKR
;
A
#
# COMPACT_ATOMS: atom_id res chain seq x y z
N MET A 1 -11.22 -23.63 -14.29
CA MET A 1 -10.18 -22.78 -13.70
C MET A 1 -9.57 -23.55 -12.55
N GLY A 2 -8.23 -23.55 -12.44
CA GLY A 2 -7.56 -24.19 -11.31
C GLY A 2 -7.90 -23.45 -10.01
N LYS A 3 -7.90 -24.15 -8.89
CA LYS A 3 -8.22 -23.58 -7.56
C LYS A 3 -7.35 -22.39 -7.18
N MET A 4 -6.11 -22.31 -7.69
CA MET A 4 -5.19 -21.21 -7.44
C MET A 4 -5.52 -19.93 -8.21
N GLN A 5 -6.26 -20.00 -9.34
CA GLN A 5 -6.68 -18.84 -10.10
C GLN A 5 -7.63 -17.92 -9.30
N GLU A 6 -8.34 -18.45 -8.30
CA GLU A 6 -9.23 -17.69 -7.42
C GLU A 6 -8.47 -16.75 -6.48
N LEU A 7 -7.16 -16.92 -6.31
CA LEU A 7 -6.31 -16.05 -5.50
C LEU A 7 -5.92 -14.74 -6.22
N PHE A 8 -6.16 -14.66 -7.54
CA PHE A 8 -6.00 -13.42 -8.28
C PHE A 8 -7.28 -12.59 -8.24
N HIS A 9 -7.19 -11.40 -7.70
CA HIS A 9 -8.27 -10.44 -7.58
C HIS A 9 -7.95 -9.21 -8.44
N PRO A 10 -8.74 -8.96 -9.50
CA PRO A 10 -8.62 -7.71 -10.22
C PRO A 10 -8.87 -6.54 -9.27
N VAL A 11 -8.01 -5.52 -9.33
CA VAL A 11 -8.28 -4.30 -8.56
C VAL A 11 -9.52 -3.60 -9.11
N ILE A 12 -10.27 -2.98 -8.24
CA ILE A 12 -11.51 -2.29 -8.58
C ILE A 12 -11.18 -0.86 -9.02
N ALA A 13 -11.73 -0.47 -10.16
CA ALA A 13 -11.71 0.92 -10.57
C ALA A 13 -12.86 1.66 -9.89
N THR A 14 -12.53 2.50 -8.91
CA THR A 14 -13.51 3.38 -8.31
C THR A 14 -13.44 4.76 -8.97
N ASP A 15 -14.60 5.23 -9.46
CA ASP A 15 -14.68 6.54 -10.10
C ASP A 15 -14.72 7.65 -9.05
N ALA A 16 -13.54 8.02 -8.55
CA ALA A 16 -13.39 9.15 -7.64
C ALA A 16 -13.63 10.49 -8.31
N LYS A 17 -13.68 10.54 -9.66
CA LYS A 17 -13.54 11.78 -10.42
C LYS A 17 -14.76 12.65 -10.46
N LYS A 18 -15.93 12.09 -10.37
CA LYS A 18 -17.13 12.92 -10.55
C LYS A 18 -17.24 14.03 -9.53
N ASN A 19 -16.36 14.04 -8.51
CA ASN A 19 -16.58 14.87 -7.35
C ASN A 19 -15.34 15.40 -6.63
N TRP A 20 -14.13 14.96 -7.01
CA TRP A 20 -12.89 15.53 -6.49
C TRP A 20 -12.10 16.16 -7.61
N GLU A 21 -12.41 17.44 -7.89
CA GLU A 21 -11.49 18.20 -8.72
C GLU A 21 -10.09 18.13 -8.13
N GLY A 22 -9.12 17.68 -8.95
CA GLY A 22 -7.73 17.56 -8.52
C GLY A 22 -7.26 16.18 -8.14
N TYR A 23 -8.11 15.16 -8.29
CA TYR A 23 -7.69 13.76 -8.17
C TYR A 23 -7.85 13.01 -9.48
N THR A 24 -6.98 12.03 -9.70
CA THR A 24 -7.09 11.16 -10.87
C THR A 24 -8.25 10.19 -10.74
N SER A 25 -8.73 9.75 -11.88
CA SER A 25 -9.78 8.77 -11.99
C SER A 25 -9.53 7.85 -13.20
N PRO A 26 -9.80 6.57 -13.09
CA PRO A 26 -10.32 5.90 -11.90
C PRO A 26 -9.23 5.72 -10.82
N ARG A 27 -9.63 5.73 -9.57
CA ARG A 27 -8.80 5.31 -8.46
C ARG A 27 -8.70 3.78 -8.47
N MET A 28 -7.54 3.24 -8.10
CA MET A 28 -7.36 1.81 -7.93
C MET A 28 -7.58 1.41 -6.46
N ASP A 29 -8.45 0.45 -6.23
CA ASP A 29 -8.71 -0.08 -4.89
C ASP A 29 -8.72 -1.61 -4.89
N TYR A 30 -8.23 -2.17 -3.80
CA TYR A 30 -8.35 -3.57 -3.42
C TYR A 30 -9.05 -3.64 -2.05
N PHE A 31 -10.13 -4.39 -1.98
CA PHE A 31 -10.88 -4.60 -0.76
C PHE A 31 -10.82 -6.07 -0.39
N GLY A 32 -10.00 -6.41 0.60
CA GLY A 32 -9.93 -7.75 1.15
C GLY A 32 -11.22 -8.19 1.85
N GLY A 33 -12.06 -7.21 2.26
CA GLY A 33 -13.33 -7.43 2.94
C GLY A 33 -14.32 -8.39 2.31
N ASP A 34 -14.25 -8.48 1.00
CA ASP A 34 -15.09 -9.39 0.24
C ASP A 34 -14.51 -10.81 0.17
N ILE A 35 -13.31 -11.02 0.71
CA ILE A 35 -12.60 -12.29 0.68
C ILE A 35 -12.57 -12.89 2.08
N PRO A 36 -13.15 -14.08 2.32
CA PRO A 36 -13.14 -14.70 3.62
C PRO A 36 -11.73 -14.87 4.20
N GLY A 37 -11.48 -14.27 5.36
CA GLY A 37 -10.19 -14.35 6.05
C GLY A 37 -9.16 -13.33 5.60
N ASP A 38 -9.48 -12.45 4.64
CA ASP A 38 -8.66 -11.33 4.24
C ASP A 38 -9.15 -10.05 4.94
N ASP A 39 -8.24 -9.31 5.57
CA ASP A 39 -8.52 -8.06 6.27
C ASP A 39 -7.75 -6.87 5.70
N PHE A 40 -7.05 -7.07 4.58
CA PHE A 40 -6.19 -6.06 3.97
C PHE A 40 -6.96 -5.21 2.97
N ASN A 41 -6.78 -3.90 3.06
CA ASN A 41 -7.29 -2.96 2.09
C ASN A 41 -6.16 -2.06 1.59
N ALA A 42 -6.17 -1.76 0.31
CA ALA A 42 -5.20 -0.86 -0.30
C ALA A 42 -5.87 0.01 -1.36
N GLY A 43 -5.44 1.26 -1.45
CA GLY A 43 -5.93 2.17 -2.47
C GLY A 43 -4.81 3.08 -2.97
N PHE A 44 -4.91 3.42 -4.26
CA PHE A 44 -4.01 4.37 -4.92
C PHE A 44 -4.82 5.54 -5.45
N LEU A 45 -4.37 6.73 -5.16
CA LEU A 45 -4.91 7.94 -5.75
C LEU A 45 -3.79 8.94 -6.02
N VAL A 46 -3.97 9.78 -7.04
CA VAL A 46 -3.05 10.87 -7.32
C VAL A 46 -3.78 12.19 -7.21
N ALA A 47 -3.26 13.06 -6.34
CA ALA A 47 -3.67 14.46 -6.29
C ALA A 47 -2.95 15.23 -7.40
N THR A 48 -3.69 15.94 -8.23
CA THR A 48 -3.18 16.67 -9.40
C THR A 48 -3.23 18.19 -9.24
N LYS A 49 -3.81 18.66 -8.15
CA LYS A 49 -3.81 20.08 -7.73
C LYS A 49 -3.89 20.19 -6.21
N GLU A 50 -3.67 21.43 -5.69
CA GLU A 50 -3.82 21.73 -4.27
C GLU A 50 -5.17 21.26 -3.74
N GLY A 51 -5.14 20.52 -2.63
CA GLY A 51 -6.32 19.92 -2.04
C GLY A 51 -6.03 19.24 -0.71
N TYR A 52 -7.03 18.65 -0.10
CA TYR A 52 -6.84 17.81 1.07
C TYR A 52 -7.66 16.52 0.98
N MET A 53 -7.14 15.48 1.56
CA MET A 53 -7.85 14.20 1.70
C MET A 53 -8.36 14.07 3.12
N ASP A 54 -9.65 13.79 3.22
CA ASP A 54 -10.40 13.48 4.43
C ASP A 54 -10.41 14.58 5.51
N ILE A 55 -11.27 14.42 6.49
CA ILE A 55 -11.40 15.26 7.68
C ILE A 55 -10.74 14.56 8.88
N PRO A 56 -10.48 15.25 10.00
CA PRO A 56 -9.93 14.63 11.20
C PRO A 56 -10.73 13.41 11.65
N HIS A 57 -10.06 12.30 11.82
CA HIS A 57 -10.65 11.06 12.32
C HIS A 57 -9.58 10.16 12.94
N ILE A 58 -10.02 9.10 13.62
CA ILE A 58 -9.17 8.00 14.07
C ILE A 58 -9.72 6.68 13.52
N HIS A 59 -8.82 5.73 13.31
CA HIS A 59 -9.21 4.33 13.12
C HIS A 59 -9.16 3.61 14.45
N ASP A 60 -10.24 2.88 14.75
CA ASP A 60 -10.34 2.09 15.97
C ASP A 60 -9.82 0.67 15.70
N GLY A 61 -8.73 0.31 16.38
CA GLY A 61 -8.20 -1.05 16.39
C GLY A 61 -7.22 -1.40 15.26
N ALA A 62 -6.90 -0.49 14.33
CA ALA A 62 -5.89 -0.74 13.30
C ALA A 62 -5.07 0.50 12.96
N ASP A 63 -3.80 0.27 12.65
CA ASP A 63 -2.94 1.30 12.10
C ASP A 63 -3.32 1.61 10.64
N ASN A 64 -3.19 2.86 10.27
CA ASN A 64 -3.30 3.32 8.89
C ASN A 64 -1.91 3.71 8.37
N PHE A 65 -1.67 3.52 7.07
CA PHE A 65 -0.40 3.84 6.44
C PHE A 65 -0.64 4.66 5.18
N PHE A 66 0.13 5.73 5.04
CA PHE A 66 0.23 6.49 3.80
C PHE A 66 1.63 6.34 3.24
N ILE A 67 1.73 5.98 1.96
CA ILE A 67 2.98 6.08 1.21
C ILE A 67 2.79 7.19 0.21
N LEU A 68 3.58 8.23 0.35
CA LEU A 68 3.57 9.42 -0.49
C LEU A 68 4.75 9.37 -1.44
N THR A 69 4.48 9.48 -2.75
CA THR A 69 5.50 9.49 -3.80
C THR A 69 5.11 10.46 -4.91
N GLY A 70 5.98 10.68 -5.87
CA GLY A 70 5.58 11.23 -7.16
C GLY A 70 4.67 10.28 -7.92
N PRO A 71 3.99 10.77 -8.96
CA PRO A 71 3.07 9.97 -9.75
C PRO A 71 3.78 9.03 -10.74
N ASP A 72 4.97 9.36 -11.19
CA ASP A 72 5.81 8.48 -12.01
C ASP A 72 6.60 7.54 -11.09
N LEU A 73 6.12 6.30 -11.00
CA LEU A 73 6.78 5.29 -10.17
C LEU A 73 8.09 4.78 -10.78
N THR A 74 8.41 5.16 -12.03
CA THR A 74 9.71 4.86 -12.64
C THR A 74 10.81 5.79 -12.16
N ASP A 75 10.45 6.93 -11.54
CA ASP A 75 11.37 7.95 -11.04
C ASP A 75 10.91 8.57 -9.70
N VAL A 76 10.63 7.70 -8.75
CA VAL A 76 10.03 8.05 -7.44
C VAL A 76 10.81 9.12 -6.68
N PHE A 77 12.14 9.14 -6.79
CA PHE A 77 13.01 9.97 -5.96
C PHE A 77 13.25 11.39 -6.49
N HIS A 78 12.92 11.68 -7.75
CA HIS A 78 13.09 13.00 -8.36
C HIS A 78 11.81 13.84 -8.41
N SER A 79 10.75 13.38 -7.79
CA SER A 79 9.50 14.13 -7.73
C SER A 79 9.59 15.29 -6.74
N GLU A 80 9.13 16.46 -7.17
CA GLU A 80 9.00 17.64 -6.31
C GLU A 80 7.55 17.81 -5.88
N PHE A 81 7.30 17.65 -4.59
CA PHE A 81 5.97 17.87 -4.01
C PHE A 81 6.09 18.34 -2.55
N GLU A 82 5.01 18.87 -2.04
CA GLU A 82 4.85 19.16 -0.63
C GLU A 82 3.44 18.71 -0.17
N ALA A 83 3.42 17.75 0.74
CA ALA A 83 2.23 17.38 1.49
C ALA A 83 2.43 17.69 2.97
N VAL A 84 1.32 17.91 3.70
CA VAL A 84 1.34 18.06 5.15
C VAL A 84 0.38 17.07 5.77
N VAL A 85 0.90 16.24 6.66
CA VAL A 85 0.11 15.30 7.46
C VAL A 85 -0.10 15.89 8.83
N PHE A 86 -1.33 15.94 9.29
CA PHE A 86 -1.66 16.34 10.66
C PHE A 86 -1.90 15.09 11.51
N LEU A 87 -1.18 14.99 12.64
CA LEU A 87 -1.28 13.89 13.62
C LEU A 87 -1.44 14.48 15.02
N GLY A 88 -2.32 13.90 15.84
CA GLY A 88 -2.55 14.45 17.19
C GLY A 88 -3.28 13.54 18.15
N ASP A 89 -3.32 13.94 19.40
CA ASP A 89 -4.12 13.28 20.44
C ASP A 89 -5.58 13.74 20.46
N SER A 90 -5.86 14.86 19.79
CA SER A 90 -7.22 15.40 19.62
C SER A 90 -7.39 16.00 18.21
N PRO A 91 -8.62 16.13 17.72
CA PRO A 91 -8.87 16.68 16.39
C PRO A 91 -8.57 18.19 16.28
N THR A 92 -8.37 18.87 17.40
CA THR A 92 -8.13 20.32 17.46
C THR A 92 -6.70 20.69 17.82
N GLU A 93 -5.91 19.73 18.33
CA GLU A 93 -4.51 19.91 18.73
C GLU A 93 -3.67 18.85 18.01
N MET A 94 -3.26 19.18 16.80
CA MET A 94 -2.46 18.31 15.95
C MET A 94 -1.09 18.92 15.65
N GLU A 95 -0.14 18.09 15.37
CA GLU A 95 1.16 18.45 14.84
C GLU A 95 1.12 18.41 13.32
N ALA A 96 1.74 19.40 12.68
CA ALA A 96 1.85 19.47 11.23
C ALA A 96 3.20 18.92 10.77
N TYR A 97 3.19 17.83 10.05
CA TYR A 97 4.39 17.20 9.50
C TYR A 97 4.49 17.43 8.00
N ARG A 98 5.52 18.16 7.60
CA ARG A 98 5.79 18.48 6.21
C ARG A 98 6.54 17.33 5.53
N ILE A 99 5.99 16.84 4.43
CA ILE A 99 6.54 15.74 3.62
C ILE A 99 6.92 16.29 2.24
N THR A 100 8.20 16.23 1.90
CA THR A 100 8.73 16.73 0.62
C THR A 100 9.56 15.70 -0.12
N LYS A 101 9.58 14.48 0.40
CA LYS A 101 10.32 13.33 -0.15
C LYS A 101 9.43 12.10 -0.10
N PRO A 102 9.67 11.10 -0.94
CA PRO A 102 9.00 9.81 -0.80
C PRO A 102 9.06 9.31 0.63
N SER A 103 7.91 9.04 1.21
CA SER A 103 7.82 8.74 2.65
C SER A 103 6.72 7.74 2.97
N VAL A 104 6.91 7.01 4.04
CA VAL A 104 5.85 6.25 4.72
C VAL A 104 5.45 7.02 5.97
N VAL A 105 4.16 7.21 6.16
CA VAL A 105 3.57 7.72 7.40
C VAL A 105 2.75 6.61 8.01
N ARG A 106 3.14 6.14 9.20
CA ARG A 106 2.34 5.26 10.03
C ARG A 106 1.44 6.09 10.93
N VAL A 107 0.17 5.84 10.90
CA VAL A 107 -0.80 6.41 11.84
C VAL A 107 -1.22 5.31 12.80
N PRO A 108 -0.73 5.31 14.05
CA PRO A 108 -1.14 4.31 15.03
C PRO A 108 -2.65 4.35 15.29
N ALA A 109 -3.23 3.20 15.62
CA ALA A 109 -4.62 3.12 16.04
C ALA A 109 -4.91 4.12 17.17
N GLY A 110 -6.02 4.83 17.07
CA GLY A 110 -6.43 5.83 18.04
C GLY A 110 -5.74 7.19 17.93
N VAL A 111 -4.83 7.38 16.98
CA VAL A 111 -4.22 8.69 16.70
C VAL A 111 -5.09 9.46 15.73
N TRP A 112 -5.48 10.70 16.11
CA TRP A 112 -6.18 11.61 15.22
C TRP A 112 -5.29 11.99 14.06
N HIS A 113 -5.84 11.91 12.86
CA HIS A 113 -5.13 12.25 11.64
C HIS A 113 -6.07 12.84 10.60
N CYS A 114 -5.48 13.36 9.53
CA CYS A 114 -6.15 14.19 8.54
C CYS A 114 -6.57 15.59 9.09
N PRO A 115 -6.66 16.57 8.18
CA PRO A 115 -6.53 16.40 6.73
C PRO A 115 -5.11 16.01 6.31
N LEU A 116 -4.99 15.19 5.26
CA LEU A 116 -3.74 15.08 4.50
C LEU A 116 -3.78 16.16 3.42
N TYR A 117 -3.00 17.22 3.61
CA TYR A 117 -3.01 18.41 2.76
C TYR A 117 -1.95 18.31 1.67
N TYR A 118 -2.37 18.36 0.43
CA TYR A 118 -1.52 18.42 -0.76
C TYR A 118 -1.30 19.88 -1.12
N LYS A 119 -0.15 20.43 -0.74
CA LYS A 119 0.12 21.85 -0.82
C LYS A 119 0.77 22.27 -2.13
N THR A 120 1.84 21.60 -2.52
CA THR A 120 2.58 21.90 -3.74
C THR A 120 2.67 20.66 -4.59
N ILE A 121 2.24 20.79 -5.84
CA ILE A 121 2.12 19.66 -6.75
C ILE A 121 2.80 20.02 -8.07
N HIS A 122 3.86 19.26 -8.39
CA HIS A 122 4.50 19.28 -9.70
C HIS A 122 4.29 17.91 -10.36
N GLY A 123 3.27 17.83 -11.25
CA GLY A 123 2.90 16.58 -11.91
C GLY A 123 1.95 15.68 -11.13
N GLY A 124 1.91 15.80 -9.81
CA GLY A 124 1.01 15.03 -8.94
C GLY A 124 1.68 14.54 -7.66
N ILE A 125 0.86 14.13 -6.70
CA ILE A 125 1.28 13.39 -5.49
C ILE A 125 0.52 12.08 -5.48
N ASN A 126 1.22 10.98 -5.64
CA ASN A 126 0.64 9.66 -5.48
C ASN A 126 0.57 9.31 -4.00
N THR A 127 -0.60 8.91 -3.56
CA THR A 127 -0.86 8.44 -2.20
C THR A 127 -1.34 7.00 -2.27
N MET A 128 -0.54 6.09 -1.74
CA MET A 128 -0.96 4.72 -1.49
C MET A 128 -1.41 4.63 -0.04
N MET A 129 -2.63 4.20 0.18
CA MET A 129 -3.20 4.02 1.51
C MET A 129 -3.30 2.54 1.80
N TRP A 130 -2.88 2.14 3.00
CA TRP A 130 -3.02 0.76 3.46
C TRP A 130 -3.56 0.74 4.87
N TYR A 131 -4.46 -0.16 5.12
CA TYR A 131 -4.92 -0.46 6.46
C TYR A 131 -5.38 -1.91 6.55
N ALA A 132 -5.10 -2.51 7.70
CA ALA A 132 -5.59 -3.81 8.08
C ALA A 132 -6.88 -3.64 8.89
N GLY A 133 -7.76 -4.63 8.82
CA GLY A 133 -8.97 -4.65 9.61
C GLY A 133 -10.18 -4.07 8.89
N GLN A 134 -11.04 -4.96 8.45
CA GLN A 134 -12.33 -4.61 7.82
C GLN A 134 -13.37 -4.09 8.79
N SER A 135 -13.18 -4.41 10.06
CA SER A 135 -14.09 -4.02 11.14
C SER A 135 -13.67 -2.74 11.84
N THR A 136 -12.64 -2.07 11.33
CA THR A 136 -12.22 -0.80 11.90
C THR A 136 -13.28 0.26 11.65
N GLY A 137 -13.77 0.84 12.72
CA GLY A 137 -14.60 2.02 12.64
C GLY A 137 -13.73 3.27 12.57
N ARG A 138 -14.32 4.33 12.05
CA ARG A 138 -13.79 5.68 12.15
C ARG A 138 -14.52 6.45 13.22
N VAL A 139 -13.77 7.20 14.00
CA VAL A 139 -14.32 8.12 14.98
C VAL A 139 -14.04 9.53 14.48
N TYR A 140 -15.10 10.31 14.33
CA TYR A 140 -15.07 11.70 13.87
C TYR A 140 -15.48 12.64 15.00
N PRO A 141 -15.08 13.92 14.95
CA PRO A 141 -15.75 14.95 15.72
C PRO A 141 -17.23 15.01 15.30
N ASP A 142 -18.12 15.15 16.25
CA ASP A 142 -19.54 15.35 15.95
C ASP A 142 -19.77 16.85 15.63
N GLU A 143 -20.08 17.14 14.37
CA GLU A 143 -20.31 18.52 13.92
C GLU A 143 -21.61 19.11 14.47
N GLU A 144 -22.61 18.25 14.77
CA GLU A 144 -23.92 18.70 15.32
C GLU A 144 -23.82 18.92 16.83
N HIS A 145 -22.90 18.23 17.51
CA HIS A 145 -22.72 18.30 18.96
C HIS A 145 -21.26 18.60 19.31
N PRO A 146 -20.79 19.85 19.28
CA PRO A 146 -19.41 20.22 19.53
C PRO A 146 -18.85 19.61 20.83
N GLY A 147 -17.69 18.99 20.76
CA GLY A 147 -17.07 18.30 21.89
C GLY A 147 -17.47 16.81 22.06
N GLN A 148 -18.39 16.33 21.25
CA GLN A 148 -18.72 14.91 21.16
C GLN A 148 -18.02 14.26 19.96
N ILE A 149 -18.01 12.94 19.96
CA ILE A 149 -17.48 12.13 18.87
C ILE A 149 -18.61 11.31 18.25
N ARG A 150 -18.50 11.09 16.94
CA ARG A 150 -19.38 10.23 16.18
C ARG A 150 -18.58 9.01 15.70
N TYR A 151 -19.11 7.82 16.00
CA TYR A 151 -18.54 6.59 15.48
C TYR A 151 -19.24 6.21 14.18
N GLU A 152 -18.45 5.98 13.13
CA GLU A 152 -18.92 5.36 11.90
C GLU A 152 -18.14 4.06 11.69
N LYS A 153 -18.87 2.95 11.51
CA LYS A 153 -18.23 1.72 11.08
C LYS A 153 -17.57 2.00 9.72
N ASP A 154 -16.31 1.67 9.61
CA ASP A 154 -15.59 1.86 8.35
C ASP A 154 -16.21 0.93 7.31
N ASN A 155 -17.06 1.51 6.51
CA ASN A 155 -17.97 0.78 5.67
C ASN A 155 -17.80 1.34 4.25
N TRP A 156 -16.96 0.70 3.49
CA TRP A 156 -16.86 0.96 2.05
C TRP A 156 -18.23 0.78 1.35
N THR A 157 -19.20 0.25 2.06
CA THR A 157 -20.56 -0.02 1.60
C THR A 157 -21.63 0.92 2.16
N ARG A 158 -21.24 2.04 2.80
CA ARG A 158 -22.20 3.02 3.30
C ARG A 158 -23.02 3.65 2.15
N PRO A 159 -24.30 3.99 2.37
CA PRO A 159 -25.07 4.75 1.39
C PRO A 159 -24.37 6.08 1.05
N CYS A 160 -24.46 6.49 -0.20
CA CYS A 160 -23.99 7.81 -0.61
C CYS A 160 -24.88 8.89 0.00
N VAL A 161 -24.29 9.90 0.64
CA VAL A 161 -25.04 11.01 1.26
C VAL A 161 -25.88 11.78 0.24
N LYS A 162 -25.43 11.87 -1.03
CA LYS A 162 -26.16 12.56 -2.11
C LYS A 162 -27.10 11.67 -2.91
N ASP A 163 -26.92 10.37 -2.84
CA ASP A 163 -27.75 9.39 -3.55
C ASP A 163 -27.85 8.12 -2.67
N PRO A 164 -28.81 8.09 -1.73
CA PRO A 164 -28.94 7.00 -0.76
C PRO A 164 -29.15 5.62 -1.40
N ASP A 165 -29.58 5.56 -2.66
CA ASP A 165 -29.79 4.31 -3.39
C ASP A 165 -28.47 3.75 -3.95
N LYS A 166 -27.39 4.48 -3.83
CA LYS A 166 -26.03 4.06 -4.24
C LYS A 166 -25.12 3.88 -3.05
N LEU A 167 -24.19 2.96 -3.19
CA LEU A 167 -23.10 2.84 -2.22
C LEU A 167 -22.14 4.02 -2.33
N CYS A 168 -21.61 4.46 -1.21
CA CYS A 168 -20.58 5.48 -1.17
C CYS A 168 -19.29 4.96 -1.80
N THR A 169 -18.85 5.58 -2.89
CA THR A 169 -17.58 5.27 -3.56
C THR A 169 -16.45 6.19 -3.12
N TRP A 170 -16.62 6.91 -2.02
CA TRP A 170 -15.66 7.94 -1.55
C TRP A 170 -15.30 8.95 -2.64
N CYS A 171 -16.26 9.26 -3.48
CA CYS A 171 -16.11 10.09 -4.66
C CYS A 171 -15.84 11.57 -4.36
N GLY A 172 -15.73 11.96 -3.08
CA GLY A 172 -15.55 13.35 -2.67
C GLY A 172 -16.70 14.31 -3.03
N ALA A 173 -17.83 13.77 -3.53
CA ALA A 173 -18.99 14.57 -3.94
C ALA A 173 -19.55 15.46 -2.84
N CYS A 174 -19.19 15.15 -1.60
CA CYS A 174 -19.59 15.95 -0.45
C CYS A 174 -18.75 17.23 -0.30
N PHE A 175 -17.62 17.32 -1.00
CA PHE A 175 -16.66 18.41 -0.85
C PHE A 175 -16.30 19.01 -2.22
N THR A 176 -16.82 20.15 -2.55
CA THR A 176 -16.31 20.92 -3.69
C THR A 176 -15.08 21.67 -3.20
N GLN A 177 -13.90 21.25 -3.61
CA GLN A 177 -12.65 21.87 -3.17
C GLN A 177 -12.18 22.91 -4.20
N THR A 178 -12.45 24.17 -3.95
CA THR A 178 -11.70 25.27 -4.58
C THR A 178 -10.42 25.50 -3.79
N GLU A 179 -9.39 26.09 -4.40
CA GLU A 179 -8.15 26.43 -3.67
C GLU A 179 -8.43 27.33 -2.46
N GLU A 180 -9.34 28.28 -2.58
CA GLU A 180 -9.74 29.14 -1.48
C GLU A 180 -10.39 28.33 -0.35
N HIS A 181 -11.30 27.43 -0.67
CA HIS A 181 -11.92 26.54 0.30
C HIS A 181 -10.89 25.66 0.99
N VAL A 182 -9.97 25.06 0.22
CA VAL A 182 -8.89 24.22 0.76
C VAL A 182 -8.05 25.01 1.76
N ARG A 183 -7.58 26.20 1.38
CA ARG A 183 -6.74 27.04 2.26
C ARG A 183 -7.49 27.51 3.49
N ALA A 184 -8.75 27.88 3.35
CA ALA A 184 -9.61 28.27 4.48
C ALA A 184 -9.81 27.07 5.44
N TYR A 185 -10.03 25.87 4.90
CA TYR A 185 -10.23 24.68 5.70
C TYR A 185 -8.97 24.25 6.47
N VAL A 186 -7.80 24.26 5.83
CA VAL A 186 -6.56 23.79 6.46
C VAL A 186 -5.92 24.83 7.39
N LYS A 187 -6.25 26.12 7.22
CA LYS A 187 -5.65 27.21 8.01
C LYS A 187 -5.77 27.03 9.53
N PRO A 188 -6.92 26.65 10.12
CA PRO A 188 -7.04 26.43 11.57
C PRO A 188 -6.09 25.34 12.09
N PHE A 189 -5.80 24.32 11.30
CA PHE A 189 -4.87 23.25 11.70
C PHE A 189 -3.44 23.77 11.79
N PHE A 190 -3.03 24.72 10.94
CA PHE A 190 -1.73 25.35 11.05
C PHE A 190 -1.68 26.37 12.19
N ASP A 191 -2.73 27.17 12.36
CA ASP A 191 -2.80 28.20 13.41
C ASP A 191 -2.76 27.57 14.82
N ASN A 192 -3.33 26.39 14.98
CA ASN A 192 -3.40 25.66 16.26
C ASN A 192 -2.39 24.51 16.34
N ALA A 193 -1.46 24.39 15.38
CA ALA A 193 -0.50 23.31 15.37
C ALA A 193 0.40 23.35 16.62
N VAL A 194 0.49 22.21 17.30
CA VAL A 194 1.43 22.04 18.41
C VAL A 194 2.79 21.55 17.89
N SER A 195 3.85 21.77 18.64
CA SER A 195 5.23 21.49 18.20
C SER A 195 5.94 20.51 19.13
N THR A 196 5.26 19.46 19.55
CA THR A 196 5.83 18.48 20.49
C THR A 196 6.72 17.45 19.79
N ARG A 197 6.58 17.28 18.47
CA ARG A 197 7.25 16.28 17.65
C ARG A 197 7.00 14.83 18.13
N LYS A 198 5.87 14.61 18.77
CA LYS A 198 5.49 13.33 19.36
C LYS A 198 5.42 12.20 18.31
N TYR A 199 4.94 12.52 17.12
CA TYR A 199 4.71 11.56 16.04
C TYR A 199 5.79 11.56 14.96
N GLU A 200 6.92 12.25 15.19
CA GLU A 200 8.02 12.27 14.22
C GLU A 200 8.54 10.86 13.89
N SER A 201 8.60 9.98 14.89
CA SER A 201 9.00 8.58 14.70
C SER A 201 7.99 7.72 13.92
N CYS A 202 6.83 8.27 13.59
CA CYS A 202 5.83 7.63 12.73
C CYS A 202 6.07 7.93 11.24
N ILE A 203 7.08 8.73 10.91
CA ILE A 203 7.37 9.17 9.53
C ILE A 203 8.75 8.67 9.13
N LEU A 204 8.78 7.93 8.03
CA LEU A 204 10.00 7.41 7.45
C LEU A 204 10.19 8.02 6.06
N GLU A 205 11.28 8.77 5.84
CA GLU A 205 11.73 9.12 4.49
C GLU A 205 12.32 7.89 3.81
N LEU A 206 11.72 7.48 2.70
CA LEU A 206 12.18 6.35 1.92
C LEU A 206 13.50 6.70 1.23
N LYS A 207 14.44 5.77 1.25
CA LYS A 207 15.75 5.95 0.63
C LYS A 207 15.85 5.09 -0.64
N PRO A 208 16.65 5.53 -1.63
CA PRO A 208 16.97 4.71 -2.78
C PRO A 208 17.61 3.39 -2.35
N ASP A 209 17.04 2.27 -2.78
CA ASP A 209 17.61 0.94 -2.59
C ASP A 209 18.25 0.47 -3.91
N PHE A 210 19.57 0.29 -3.87
CA PHE A 210 20.37 -0.20 -5.00
C PHE A 210 20.60 -1.72 -4.93
N HIS A 211 20.17 -2.34 -3.84
CA HIS A 211 20.19 -3.78 -3.68
C HIS A 211 18.90 -4.36 -4.21
N GLY A 212 18.92 -5.53 -4.78
CA GLY A 212 17.67 -6.09 -5.22
C GLY A 212 17.80 -7.19 -6.26
N LEU A 213 16.80 -7.31 -7.10
CA LEU A 213 16.64 -8.38 -8.08
C LEU A 213 17.59 -8.28 -9.29
N GLY A 214 18.73 -7.63 -9.09
CA GLY A 214 19.73 -7.44 -10.13
C GLY A 214 19.20 -6.57 -11.27
N ASP A 215 19.46 -7.00 -12.52
CA ASP A 215 19.01 -6.31 -13.72
C ASP A 215 17.54 -6.57 -14.10
N LYS A 216 16.81 -7.32 -13.27
CA LYS A 216 15.40 -7.68 -13.52
C LYS A 216 14.44 -6.53 -13.20
N VAL A 217 14.85 -5.60 -12.35
CA VAL A 217 14.09 -4.40 -11.99
C VAL A 217 14.93 -3.15 -12.17
N ARG A 218 14.27 -2.00 -12.35
CA ARG A 218 14.98 -0.72 -12.37
C ARG A 218 15.64 -0.44 -11.02
N SER A 219 16.82 0.20 -11.09
CA SER A 219 17.57 0.68 -9.93
C SER A 219 17.72 2.20 -10.00
N PRO A 220 17.58 2.94 -8.89
CA PRO A 220 17.19 2.44 -7.58
C PRO A 220 15.70 2.09 -7.50
N ARG A 221 15.34 1.18 -6.60
CA ARG A 221 13.98 0.88 -6.22
C ARG A 221 13.64 1.49 -4.85
N VAL A 222 12.38 1.41 -4.46
CA VAL A 222 11.96 1.67 -3.09
C VAL A 222 11.92 0.34 -2.34
N ALA A 223 12.44 0.31 -1.11
CA ALA A 223 12.26 -0.82 -0.20
C ALA A 223 12.06 -0.32 1.23
N CYS A 224 11.15 -0.96 1.95
CA CYS A 224 10.89 -0.74 3.37
C CYS A 224 10.86 -2.08 4.09
N ARG A 225 11.71 -2.22 5.12
CA ARG A 225 11.87 -3.46 5.88
C ARG A 225 10.93 -3.56 7.08
N GLY A 226 9.82 -2.86 7.01
CA GLY A 226 8.80 -2.89 8.06
C GLY A 226 9.31 -2.32 9.37
N GLY A 227 9.10 -3.04 10.47
CA GLY A 227 9.46 -2.58 11.82
C GLY A 227 10.94 -2.30 12.05
N GLU A 228 11.84 -2.74 11.14
CA GLU A 228 13.26 -2.37 11.19
C GLU A 228 13.49 -0.92 10.77
N ASP A 229 12.78 -0.47 9.75
CA ASP A 229 12.89 0.89 9.23
C ASP A 229 11.92 1.85 9.92
N LEU A 230 10.72 1.38 10.27
CA LEU A 230 9.67 2.16 10.92
C LEU A 230 9.02 1.35 12.05
N PRO A 231 9.30 1.66 13.33
CA PRO A 231 8.75 0.92 14.46
C PRO A 231 7.23 0.82 14.43
N GLY A 232 6.71 -0.39 14.56
CA GLY A 232 5.28 -0.70 14.52
C GLY A 232 4.70 -0.91 13.12
N LEU A 233 5.48 -0.74 12.06
CA LEU A 233 5.06 -1.15 10.72
C LEU A 233 5.13 -2.69 10.63
N ASP A 234 3.98 -3.32 10.50
CA ASP A 234 3.84 -4.79 10.47
C ASP A 234 4.00 -5.40 9.06
N ARG A 235 4.38 -4.60 8.08
CA ARG A 235 4.56 -4.99 6.69
C ARG A 235 5.91 -4.55 6.15
N GLN A 236 6.51 -5.43 5.36
CA GLN A 236 7.62 -5.08 4.46
C GLN A 236 7.05 -4.90 3.06
N PHE A 237 7.60 -3.98 2.31
CA PHE A 237 7.23 -3.81 0.92
C PHE A 237 8.39 -3.28 0.08
N SER A 238 8.27 -3.45 -1.22
CA SER A 238 9.12 -2.73 -2.18
C SER A 238 8.31 -2.30 -3.40
N ILE A 239 8.68 -1.18 -3.99
CA ILE A 239 8.15 -0.74 -5.28
C ILE A 239 9.20 -1.10 -6.32
N ASN A 240 8.86 -2.04 -7.19
CA ASN A 240 9.75 -2.58 -8.21
C ASN A 240 9.20 -2.23 -9.59
N ILE A 241 10.01 -1.64 -10.44
CA ILE A 241 9.65 -1.32 -11.81
C ILE A 241 10.31 -2.31 -12.75
N ILE A 242 9.51 -2.94 -13.60
CA ILE A 242 9.93 -4.00 -14.51
C ILE A 242 9.63 -3.57 -15.94
N ASP A 243 10.68 -3.47 -16.78
CA ASP A 243 10.58 -2.93 -18.14
C ASP A 243 10.63 -4.00 -19.23
N ARG A 244 10.91 -5.23 -18.87
CA ARG A 244 11.14 -6.32 -19.83
C ARG A 244 10.70 -7.66 -19.28
N PRO A 245 10.44 -8.64 -20.14
CA PRO A 245 10.22 -10.01 -19.69
C PRO A 245 11.35 -10.50 -18.81
N CYS A 246 11.00 -11.11 -17.68
CA CYS A 246 11.95 -11.67 -16.73
C CYS A 246 11.26 -12.65 -15.78
N THR A 247 12.06 -13.38 -15.01
CA THR A 247 11.57 -14.26 -13.93
C THR A 247 12.12 -13.76 -12.60
N LEU A 248 11.22 -13.52 -11.66
CA LEU A 248 11.54 -13.13 -10.29
C LEU A 248 11.38 -14.34 -9.37
N GLY A 249 12.34 -14.53 -8.47
CA GLY A 249 12.37 -15.68 -7.58
C GLY A 249 12.54 -16.99 -8.34
N ASP A 250 13.39 -17.83 -7.82
CA ASP A 250 13.74 -19.13 -8.39
C ASP A 250 13.38 -20.29 -7.45
N GLU A 251 12.88 -19.96 -6.27
CA GLU A 251 12.57 -20.91 -5.20
C GLU A 251 11.12 -20.80 -4.75
N ALA A 252 10.52 -21.93 -4.47
CA ALA A 252 9.19 -21.95 -3.87
C ALA A 252 9.26 -21.51 -2.40
N MET A 253 8.36 -20.63 -2.01
CA MET A 253 8.27 -20.09 -0.65
C MET A 253 6.83 -20.00 -0.16
N SER A 254 6.65 -20.04 1.15
CA SER A 254 5.36 -19.87 1.80
C SER A 254 5.52 -19.17 3.13
N ASN A 255 4.55 -18.37 3.51
CA ASN A 255 4.41 -17.87 4.87
C ASN A 255 3.39 -18.74 5.62
N GLY A 256 3.79 -19.26 6.76
CA GLY A 256 2.93 -20.15 7.55
C GLY A 256 1.94 -19.45 8.47
N ARG A 257 2.04 -18.12 8.66
CA ARG A 257 1.26 -17.38 9.69
C ARG A 257 0.49 -16.18 9.22
N ALA A 258 0.90 -15.54 8.14
CA ALA A 258 0.26 -14.34 7.66
C ALA A 258 0.08 -14.36 6.15
N SER A 259 -0.91 -13.63 5.67
CA SER A 259 -1.14 -13.44 4.24
C SER A 259 -0.05 -12.57 3.61
N GLU A 260 0.28 -12.88 2.36
CA GLU A 260 1.14 -12.07 1.50
C GLU A 260 0.31 -11.50 0.35
N TYR A 261 0.67 -10.32 -0.14
CA TYR A 261 -0.04 -9.68 -1.24
C TYR A 261 0.95 -9.25 -2.32
N LEU A 262 0.64 -9.60 -3.54
CA LEU A 262 1.43 -9.26 -4.71
C LEU A 262 0.60 -8.33 -5.59
N TRP A 263 0.89 -7.04 -5.55
CA TRP A 263 0.21 -6.03 -6.35
C TRP A 263 0.92 -5.82 -7.68
N PHE A 264 0.13 -5.74 -8.76
CA PHE A 264 0.61 -5.46 -10.11
C PHE A 264 -0.24 -4.35 -10.75
N SER A 265 0.41 -3.29 -11.23
CA SER A 265 -0.24 -2.18 -11.93
C SER A 265 0.69 -1.56 -12.98
N GLY A 266 0.20 -0.63 -13.76
CA GLY A 266 1.09 0.24 -14.54
C GLY A 266 1.96 1.12 -13.63
N ALA A 267 3.09 1.56 -14.12
CA ALA A 267 4.03 2.40 -13.37
C ALA A 267 3.69 3.90 -13.40
N ASP A 268 2.77 4.33 -14.25
CA ASP A 268 2.18 5.66 -14.21
C ASP A 268 0.98 5.65 -13.25
N ALA A 269 1.14 6.24 -12.08
CA ALA A 269 0.08 6.27 -11.08
C ALA A 269 -1.08 7.21 -11.45
N VAL A 270 -0.87 8.14 -12.42
CA VAL A 270 -1.95 9.00 -12.95
C VAL A 270 -2.93 8.18 -13.77
N ASP A 271 -2.42 7.22 -14.52
CA ASP A 271 -3.24 6.31 -15.33
C ASP A 271 -2.73 4.85 -15.22
N PRO A 272 -2.88 4.23 -14.04
CA PRO A 272 -2.31 2.92 -13.77
C PRO A 272 -2.97 1.79 -14.57
N TRP A 273 -4.17 2.05 -15.13
CA TRP A 273 -4.91 1.08 -15.93
C TRP A 273 -4.40 1.01 -17.37
N HIS A 274 -4.33 2.15 -18.06
CA HIS A 274 -3.87 2.18 -19.45
C HIS A 274 -2.35 2.14 -19.57
N SER A 275 -1.62 2.43 -18.48
CA SER A 275 -0.19 2.21 -18.43
C SER A 275 0.19 0.75 -18.15
N PHE A 276 -0.77 -0.10 -17.75
CA PHE A 276 -0.54 -1.54 -17.61
C PHE A 276 -0.59 -2.22 -18.98
N ASP A 277 0.53 -2.74 -19.44
CA ASP A 277 0.67 -3.54 -20.66
C ASP A 277 1.62 -4.71 -20.42
N ALA A 278 1.14 -5.69 -19.66
CA ALA A 278 1.92 -6.86 -19.27
C ALA A 278 1.11 -8.14 -19.33
N GLU A 279 1.80 -9.27 -19.48
CA GLU A 279 1.28 -10.60 -19.26
C GLU A 279 2.12 -11.27 -18.18
N ILE A 280 1.47 -11.77 -17.12
CA ILE A 280 2.12 -12.24 -15.91
C ILE A 280 1.65 -13.65 -15.60
N GLU A 281 2.58 -14.48 -15.17
CA GLU A 281 2.33 -15.83 -14.66
C GLU A 281 2.98 -15.95 -13.27
N VAL A 282 2.20 -16.36 -12.27
CA VAL A 282 2.71 -16.66 -10.93
C VAL A 282 2.44 -18.12 -10.61
N MET A 283 3.46 -18.83 -10.20
CA MET A 283 3.36 -20.24 -9.83
C MET A 283 2.87 -20.39 -8.40
N LEU A 284 1.69 -20.96 -8.17
CA LEU A 284 1.04 -21.11 -6.87
C LEU A 284 0.61 -22.55 -6.58
N GLY A 285 0.58 -22.95 -5.31
CA GLY A 285 0.11 -24.29 -4.92
C GLY A 285 0.03 -24.51 -3.41
N GLN A 286 -0.57 -25.63 -3.03
CA GLN A 286 -0.58 -26.12 -1.64
C GLN A 286 0.68 -26.94 -1.31
N ASP A 287 1.43 -27.33 -2.34
CA ASP A 287 2.62 -28.16 -2.26
C ASP A 287 3.73 -27.52 -3.11
N PRO A 288 4.93 -27.28 -2.59
CA PRO A 288 6.03 -26.66 -3.33
C PRO A 288 6.48 -27.46 -4.55
N GLU A 289 6.14 -28.76 -4.61
CA GLU A 289 6.46 -29.64 -5.74
C GLU A 289 5.37 -29.63 -6.84
N ARG A 290 4.20 -29.02 -6.56
CA ARG A 290 3.03 -29.03 -7.43
C ARG A 290 2.42 -27.65 -7.54
N LEU A 291 3.19 -26.73 -8.11
CA LEU A 291 2.72 -25.38 -8.37
C LEU A 291 2.01 -25.31 -9.71
N GLU A 292 0.90 -24.60 -9.74
CA GLU A 292 0.09 -24.34 -10.94
C GLU A 292 0.27 -22.87 -11.37
N PRO A 293 0.26 -22.57 -12.67
CA PRO A 293 0.35 -21.20 -13.16
C PRO A 293 -0.98 -20.45 -12.96
N VAL A 294 -0.90 -19.30 -12.34
CA VAL A 294 -1.96 -18.28 -12.33
C VAL A 294 -1.57 -17.19 -13.31
N ARG A 295 -2.37 -16.98 -14.36
CA ARG A 295 -2.09 -16.04 -15.46
C ARG A 295 -3.07 -14.90 -15.49
N PHE A 296 -2.57 -13.71 -15.75
CA PHE A 296 -3.36 -12.51 -15.91
C PHE A 296 -2.65 -11.46 -16.77
N ASP A 297 -3.46 -10.57 -17.37
CA ASP A 297 -3.06 -9.50 -18.27
C ASP A 297 -3.71 -8.16 -17.93
N LYS A 298 -4.15 -7.99 -16.68
CA LYS A 298 -4.79 -6.78 -16.15
C LYS A 298 -4.29 -6.48 -14.74
N PRO A 299 -4.39 -5.21 -14.28
CA PRO A 299 -4.00 -4.86 -12.93
C PRO A 299 -4.74 -5.68 -11.87
N GLY A 300 -4.04 -6.11 -10.85
CA GLY A 300 -4.62 -6.95 -9.81
C GLY A 300 -3.69 -7.25 -8.66
N VAL A 301 -4.27 -7.95 -7.68
CA VAL A 301 -3.59 -8.43 -6.49
C VAL A 301 -3.71 -9.95 -6.44
N ILE A 302 -2.61 -10.62 -6.15
CA ILE A 302 -2.65 -12.00 -5.69
C ILE A 302 -2.61 -11.96 -4.16
N ALA A 303 -3.68 -12.39 -3.52
CA ALA A 303 -3.76 -12.56 -2.09
C ALA A 303 -3.38 -14.01 -1.73
N LEU A 304 -2.27 -14.18 -1.02
CA LEU A 304 -1.75 -15.49 -0.63
C LEU A 304 -2.08 -15.77 0.84
N PRO A 305 -3.05 -16.60 1.14
CA PRO A 305 -3.32 -17.03 2.51
C PRO A 305 -2.12 -17.77 3.12
N PRO A 306 -2.02 -17.82 4.46
CA PRO A 306 -0.98 -18.58 5.14
C PRO A 306 -0.92 -20.02 4.63
N GLY A 307 0.30 -20.51 4.39
CA GLY A 307 0.55 -21.87 3.94
C GLY A 307 0.45 -22.11 2.42
N VAL A 308 -0.01 -21.14 1.65
CA VAL A 308 0.06 -21.22 0.18
C VAL A 308 1.49 -21.02 -0.27
N TRP A 309 1.96 -21.90 -1.17
CA TRP A 309 3.28 -21.83 -1.76
C TRP A 309 3.24 -20.96 -3.01
N ARG A 310 4.21 -20.06 -3.11
CA ARG A 310 4.51 -19.25 -4.27
C ARG A 310 5.87 -19.64 -4.82
N GLY A 311 5.93 -19.92 -6.10
CA GLY A 311 7.17 -20.14 -6.86
C GLY A 311 7.58 -18.89 -7.63
N GLU A 312 8.06 -19.12 -8.84
CA GLU A 312 8.47 -18.06 -9.77
C GLU A 312 7.33 -17.10 -10.11
N ILE A 313 7.66 -15.83 -10.24
CA ILE A 313 6.84 -14.80 -10.85
C ILE A 313 7.46 -14.53 -12.23
N ARG A 314 6.77 -14.86 -13.28
CA ARG A 314 7.23 -14.72 -14.66
C ARG A 314 6.52 -13.56 -15.33
N ILE A 315 7.26 -12.54 -15.72
CA ILE A 315 6.75 -11.48 -16.57
C ILE A 315 6.96 -11.94 -18.00
N LEU A 316 5.90 -12.44 -18.62
CA LEU A 316 5.96 -13.03 -19.97
C LEU A 316 6.02 -11.95 -21.04
N ARG A 317 5.36 -10.80 -20.80
CA ARG A 317 5.39 -9.60 -21.63
C ARG A 317 5.36 -8.36 -20.75
N ALA A 318 6.13 -7.35 -21.12
CA ALA A 318 6.10 -6.00 -20.57
C ALA A 318 6.24 -5.01 -21.73
N GLY A 319 5.13 -4.53 -22.26
CA GLY A 319 5.09 -3.54 -23.34
C GLY A 319 5.25 -2.11 -22.83
N LYS A 320 4.95 -1.90 -21.54
CA LYS A 320 5.18 -0.67 -20.77
C LYS A 320 5.78 -1.02 -19.42
N PRO A 321 6.41 -0.05 -18.70
CA PRO A 321 6.89 -0.27 -17.35
C PRO A 321 5.77 -0.77 -16.43
N LEU A 322 6.02 -1.91 -15.78
CA LEU A 322 5.13 -2.56 -14.82
C LEU A 322 5.57 -2.19 -13.41
N CYS A 323 4.63 -1.78 -12.57
CA CYS A 323 4.83 -1.64 -11.14
C CYS A 323 4.43 -2.94 -10.43
N PHE A 324 5.36 -3.50 -9.69
CA PHE A 324 5.18 -4.69 -8.85
C PHE A 324 5.47 -4.34 -7.39
N ILE A 325 4.48 -4.50 -6.52
CA ILE A 325 4.62 -4.23 -5.08
C ILE A 325 4.25 -5.48 -4.29
N PRO A 326 5.25 -6.25 -3.84
CA PRO A 326 5.03 -7.31 -2.86
C PRO A 326 4.90 -6.72 -1.46
N TRP A 327 3.95 -7.25 -0.68
CA TRP A 327 3.76 -6.94 0.73
C TRP A 327 3.83 -8.21 1.56
N TYR A 328 4.69 -8.18 2.57
CA TYR A 328 4.97 -9.31 3.43
C TYR A 328 4.85 -8.91 4.89
N PRO A 329 4.45 -9.84 5.77
CA PRO A 329 4.46 -9.58 7.19
C PRO A 329 5.88 -9.32 7.68
N SER A 330 6.03 -8.36 8.60
CA SER A 330 7.30 -8.04 9.24
C SER A 330 7.41 -8.54 10.68
N GLU A 331 6.36 -9.20 11.19
CA GLU A 331 6.33 -9.71 12.56
C GLU A 331 7.37 -10.81 12.80
N LYS A 332 7.92 -10.84 14.01
CA LYS A 332 8.79 -11.93 14.48
C LYS A 332 7.98 -12.91 15.35
N PRO A 333 8.22 -14.21 15.22
CA PRO A 333 9.10 -14.90 14.29
C PRO A 333 8.49 -14.93 12.87
N ARG A 334 9.32 -14.67 11.89
CA ARG A 334 8.96 -14.74 10.48
C ARG A 334 9.01 -16.20 10.05
N TYR A 335 7.91 -16.72 9.57
CA TYR A 335 7.79 -18.12 9.16
C TYR A 335 7.81 -18.27 7.65
N LYS A 336 8.83 -17.71 7.04
CA LYS A 336 9.08 -17.96 5.64
C LYS A 336 9.73 -19.35 5.51
N VAL A 337 9.09 -20.19 4.73
CA VAL A 337 9.62 -21.50 4.36
C VAL A 337 9.98 -21.45 2.89
N THR A 338 11.21 -21.81 2.57
CA THR A 338 11.70 -21.85 1.19
C THR A 338 12.18 -23.27 0.87
N ARG A 339 11.78 -23.78 -0.28
CA ARG A 339 12.33 -25.04 -0.78
C ARG A 339 13.60 -24.74 -1.57
N LYS A 340 14.70 -25.32 -1.15
CA LYS A 340 16.00 -25.21 -1.83
C LYS A 340 16.53 -26.55 -2.27
N VAL A 341 17.44 -26.55 -3.23
CA VAL A 341 18.25 -27.71 -3.60
C VAL A 341 19.66 -27.49 -3.05
N LEU A 342 20.02 -28.25 -2.03
CA LEU A 342 21.34 -28.23 -1.42
C LEU A 342 22.01 -29.58 -1.61
N GLY A 343 23.19 -29.60 -2.23
CA GLY A 343 23.92 -30.85 -2.48
C GLY A 343 23.19 -31.89 -3.35
N GLY A 344 22.22 -31.46 -4.17
CA GLY A 344 21.38 -32.34 -4.98
C GLY A 344 20.10 -32.80 -4.28
N GLU A 345 19.92 -32.48 -3.01
CA GLU A 345 18.71 -32.82 -2.24
C GLU A 345 17.77 -31.63 -2.12
N LYS A 346 16.46 -31.90 -2.19
CA LYS A 346 15.41 -30.87 -1.96
C LYS A 346 15.17 -30.76 -0.46
N VAL A 347 15.41 -29.59 0.09
CA VAL A 347 15.26 -29.30 1.52
C VAL A 347 14.33 -28.11 1.75
N LEU A 348 13.63 -28.11 2.90
CA LEU A 348 12.88 -26.95 3.36
C LEU A 348 13.77 -26.13 4.27
N VAL A 349 13.89 -24.85 3.93
CA VAL A 349 14.69 -23.88 4.69
C VAL A 349 13.74 -22.87 5.32
N TYR A 350 13.87 -22.66 6.62
CA TYR A 350 13.12 -21.65 7.35
C TYR A 350 13.97 -20.40 7.47
N GLY A 351 13.46 -19.30 6.97
CA GLY A 351 14.13 -18.00 7.02
C GLY A 351 13.24 -16.93 7.64
N ASP A 352 13.84 -15.84 8.03
CA ASP A 352 13.15 -14.73 8.64
C ASP A 352 12.97 -13.52 7.71
N ARG A 353 13.54 -13.56 6.49
CA ARG A 353 13.49 -12.44 5.54
C ARG A 353 13.02 -12.86 4.14
N ASP A 354 12.34 -11.94 3.47
CA ASP A 354 12.01 -12.09 2.07
C ASP A 354 13.18 -11.61 1.19
N THR A 355 13.70 -12.50 0.35
CA THR A 355 14.80 -12.20 -0.57
C THR A 355 14.40 -11.22 -1.68
N ILE A 356 13.11 -11.05 -1.97
CA ILE A 356 12.64 -10.07 -2.95
C ILE A 356 12.74 -8.65 -2.41
N ILE A 357 12.47 -8.48 -1.10
CA ILE A 357 12.51 -7.16 -0.45
C ILE A 357 13.88 -6.84 0.12
N SER A 358 14.52 -7.81 0.72
CA SER A 358 15.79 -7.63 1.46
C SER A 358 16.86 -8.62 1.01
N PRO A 359 17.29 -8.62 -0.27
CA PRO A 359 18.41 -9.45 -0.67
C PRO A 359 19.72 -8.76 -0.25
N THR A 360 20.16 -8.97 0.97
CA THR A 360 21.50 -8.57 1.37
C THR A 360 22.39 -9.81 1.41
N GLU A 361 23.62 -9.69 0.89
CA GLU A 361 24.60 -10.77 0.92
C GLU A 361 24.96 -11.22 2.34
N SER A 362 24.67 -10.38 3.34
CA SER A 362 24.92 -10.63 4.75
C SER A 362 23.75 -11.28 5.51
N ASP A 363 22.62 -11.52 4.84
CA ASP A 363 21.52 -12.24 5.47
C ASP A 363 21.91 -13.71 5.64
N GLU A 364 22.59 -14.00 6.76
CA GLU A 364 22.77 -15.38 7.20
C GLU A 364 21.37 -15.98 7.39
N LEU A 365 20.98 -16.80 6.44
CA LEU A 365 19.83 -17.65 6.55
C LEU A 365 20.03 -18.53 7.79
N TYR A 366 19.27 -18.29 8.84
CA TYR A 366 19.17 -19.24 9.95
C TYR A 366 18.51 -20.51 9.41
N LEU A 367 19.36 -21.41 8.93
CA LEU A 367 18.97 -22.68 8.41
C LEU A 367 18.58 -23.59 9.58
N GLN A 368 17.32 -23.69 9.88
CA GLN A 368 16.82 -24.88 10.56
C GLN A 368 16.41 -25.88 9.49
N LEU A 369 17.26 -26.82 9.20
CA LEU A 369 16.92 -27.98 8.39
C LEU A 369 15.85 -28.78 9.14
N LYS A 370 14.66 -28.90 8.59
CA LYS A 370 13.71 -29.87 9.06
C LYS A 370 14.18 -31.23 8.54
N ARG A 371 14.64 -32.08 9.45
CA ARG A 371 14.92 -33.50 9.18
C ARG A 371 13.61 -34.26 9.00
#